data_4c2bd9fbaf5850fd75867a222674d5c0
#
_entry.id   4c2bd9fbaf5850fd75867a222674d5c0
#
_cell.length_a   1.000
_cell.length_b   1.000
_cell.length_c   1.000
_cell.angle_alpha   90.00
_cell.angle_beta   90.00
_cell.angle_gamma   90.00
#
_symmetry.space_group_name_H-M   'P 1'
#
loop_
_entity.id
_entity.type
_entity.pdbx_description
1 polymer ?
#
loop_
_entity_poly.entity_id
_entity_poly.type
_entity_poly.pdbx_seq_one_letter_code
_entity_poly.pdbx_strand_id
1 'polypeptide(L)'
;MSNEPERRIALFQRREIRRVIHHDEWWFVITDVVAALTDSVDPQGYVKDMRRRDAELSKGWGQVATPLSVETTGGPQRLNCANTEGLFRIIQSIPSPKAEPFKRWLARVGYERIQEIEDPELATKRTRALYKAKGYSDD
;
A
#
# COMPACT_ATOMS: atom_id res chain seq x y z
N MET A 1 5.97 20.15 -3.61
CA MET A 1 5.83 19.79 -3.24
C MET A 1 5.37 19.34 -2.38
N SER A 2 5.23 19.36 -1.64
CA SER A 2 4.90 18.91 -0.95
C SER A 2 3.95 18.24 -0.33
N ASN A 3 3.06 18.20 -0.33
CA ASN A 3 1.98 17.43 0.02
C ASN A 3 2.21 16.00 -0.16
N GLU A 4 3.37 15.70 -0.29
CA GLU A 4 3.75 14.37 -0.53
C GLU A 4 3.55 13.42 0.62
N PRO A 5 3.54 13.85 1.88
CA PRO A 5 3.36 12.88 2.96
C PRO A 5 2.12 12.06 2.86
N GLU A 6 1.04 12.65 2.35
CA GLU A 6 -0.16 11.85 2.32
C GLU A 6 -0.18 10.92 1.14
N ARG A 7 0.66 11.14 0.13
CA ARG A 7 0.76 10.23 -0.97
C ARG A 7 1.80 9.18 -0.75
N ARG A 8 2.72 9.47 0.15
CA ARG A 8 3.77 8.58 0.44
C ARG A 8 3.45 7.96 1.73
N ILE A 9 2.97 6.84 1.79
CA ILE A 9 2.78 6.22 3.07
C ILE A 9 4.11 6.28 3.78
N ALA A 10 4.13 6.96 4.92
CA ALA A 10 5.37 7.18 5.66
C ALA A 10 6.09 5.87 5.93
N LEU A 11 5.37 4.78 5.90
CA LEU A 11 5.92 3.47 6.18
C LEU A 11 6.85 2.96 5.12
N PHE A 12 6.81 3.54 3.91
CA PHE A 12 7.74 3.16 2.86
C PHE A 12 9.06 3.91 2.98
N GLN A 13 9.17 4.82 3.95
CA GLN A 13 10.45 5.38 4.38
C GLN A 13 11.26 5.96 3.26
N ARG A 14 10.67 6.86 2.49
CA ARG A 14 11.34 7.57 1.42
C ARG A 14 11.67 6.73 0.20
N ARG A 15 11.36 5.44 0.21
CA ARG A 15 11.51 4.66 -1.00
C ARG A 15 10.47 5.10 -2.00
N GLU A 16 10.86 5.11 -3.24
CA GLU A 16 9.93 5.44 -4.29
C GLU A 16 9.13 4.23 -4.69
N ILE A 17 7.80 4.37 -4.67
CA ILE A 17 6.92 3.32 -5.12
C ILE A 17 6.22 3.83 -6.37
N ARG A 18 6.50 3.22 -7.51
CA ARG A 18 5.84 3.61 -8.75
C ARG A 18 4.39 3.20 -8.71
N ARG A 19 3.54 4.02 -9.28
CA ARG A 19 2.11 3.76 -9.26
C ARG A 19 1.46 4.35 -10.49
N VAL A 20 0.29 3.81 -10.83
CA VAL A 20 -0.49 4.30 -11.95
C VAL A 20 -1.97 4.29 -11.56
N ILE A 21 -2.75 5.12 -12.24
CA ILE A 21 -4.20 5.11 -12.07
C ILE A 21 -4.79 4.10 -13.05
N HIS A 22 -5.70 3.27 -12.56
CA HIS A 22 -6.37 2.28 -13.38
C HIS A 22 -7.75 2.05 -12.76
N HIS A 23 -8.81 2.25 -13.55
CA HIS A 23 -10.20 2.12 -13.07
C HIS A 23 -10.44 3.00 -11.84
N ASP A 24 -9.95 4.23 -11.91
CA ASP A 24 -10.15 5.26 -10.88
C ASP A 24 -9.53 4.92 -9.52
N GLU A 25 -8.56 4.04 -9.46
CA GLU A 25 -7.83 3.81 -8.22
C GLU A 25 -6.35 3.71 -8.52
N TRP A 26 -5.56 3.90 -7.46
CA TRP A 26 -4.11 3.76 -7.56
C TRP A 26 -3.72 2.29 -7.55
N TRP A 27 -2.80 1.96 -8.43
CA TRP A 27 -2.20 0.62 -8.49
C TRP A 27 -0.70 0.80 -8.32
N PHE A 28 -0.11 0.00 -7.44
CA PHE A 28 1.28 0.14 -7.03
C PHE A 28 2.11 -1.00 -7.59
N VAL A 29 3.33 -0.68 -8.03
CA VAL A 29 4.24 -1.71 -8.53
C VAL A 29 4.66 -2.61 -7.38
N ILE A 30 4.33 -3.89 -7.48
CA ILE A 30 4.49 -4.81 -6.36
C ILE A 30 5.95 -4.97 -5.96
N THR A 31 6.86 -5.06 -6.92
CA THR A 31 8.27 -5.23 -6.58
C THR A 31 8.84 -4.00 -5.88
N ASP A 32 8.32 -2.81 -6.18
CA ASP A 32 8.76 -1.61 -5.47
C ASP A 32 8.35 -1.66 -4.01
N VAL A 33 7.13 -2.12 -3.73
CA VAL A 33 6.65 -2.24 -2.37
C VAL A 33 7.47 -3.27 -1.59
N VAL A 34 7.70 -4.41 -2.22
CA VAL A 34 8.47 -5.47 -1.58
C VAL A 34 9.89 -5.00 -1.29
N ALA A 35 10.51 -4.29 -2.24
CA ALA A 35 11.85 -3.75 -2.00
C ALA A 35 11.86 -2.79 -0.83
N ALA A 36 10.84 -1.95 -0.72
CA ALA A 36 10.78 -0.98 0.37
C ALA A 36 10.61 -1.63 1.72
N LEU A 37 9.90 -2.75 1.78
CA LEU A 37 9.56 -3.37 3.06
C LEU A 37 10.50 -4.52 3.44
N THR A 38 11.42 -4.91 2.57
CA THR A 38 12.31 -6.03 2.86
C THR A 38 13.77 -5.71 2.64
N ASP A 39 14.07 -4.63 1.91
CA ASP A 39 15.43 -4.31 1.46
C ASP A 39 16.03 -5.41 0.59
N SER A 40 15.18 -6.22 -0.02
CA SER A 40 15.67 -7.29 -0.87
C SER A 40 16.37 -6.71 -2.10
N VAL A 41 17.51 -7.30 -2.46
CA VAL A 41 18.20 -6.92 -3.69
C VAL A 41 17.58 -7.60 -4.90
N ASP A 42 16.68 -8.55 -4.68
CA ASP A 42 15.98 -9.26 -5.74
C ASP A 42 14.49 -9.34 -5.40
N PRO A 43 13.76 -8.22 -5.55
CA PRO A 43 12.34 -8.22 -5.19
C PRO A 43 11.50 -9.21 -5.97
N GLN A 44 11.84 -9.46 -7.24
CA GLN A 44 11.09 -10.43 -8.03
C GLN A 44 11.23 -11.84 -7.47
N GLY A 45 12.45 -12.21 -7.09
CA GLY A 45 12.67 -13.49 -6.47
C GLY A 45 11.98 -13.61 -5.13
N TYR A 46 11.95 -12.50 -4.39
CA TYR A 46 11.26 -12.46 -3.11
C TYR A 46 9.77 -12.75 -3.29
N VAL A 47 9.14 -12.12 -4.28
CA VAL A 47 7.73 -12.32 -4.56
C VAL A 47 7.48 -13.78 -4.95
N LYS A 48 8.34 -14.33 -5.78
CA LYS A 48 8.21 -15.73 -6.20
C LYS A 48 8.28 -16.67 -5.00
N ASP A 49 9.22 -16.45 -4.11
CA ASP A 49 9.37 -17.26 -2.91
C ASP A 49 8.16 -17.12 -1.98
N MET A 50 7.67 -15.90 -1.86
CA MET A 50 6.53 -15.63 -1.00
C MET A 50 5.29 -16.36 -1.51
N ARG A 51 5.07 -16.34 -2.81
CA ARG A 51 3.94 -17.05 -3.41
C ARG A 51 4.07 -18.57 -3.20
N ARG A 52 5.30 -19.06 -3.24
CA ARG A 52 5.52 -20.48 -3.03
C ARG A 52 5.22 -20.91 -1.62
N ARG A 53 5.51 -20.03 -0.64
CA ARG A 53 5.29 -20.34 0.76
C ARG A 53 3.88 -20.10 1.24
N ASP A 54 3.14 -19.21 0.58
CA ASP A 54 1.79 -18.81 1.01
C ASP A 54 0.80 -19.31 -0.04
N ALA A 55 0.20 -20.47 0.25
CA ALA A 55 -0.69 -21.12 -0.71
C ALA A 55 -1.92 -20.27 -1.00
N GLU A 56 -2.45 -19.58 0.02
CA GLU A 56 -3.63 -18.74 -0.20
C GLU A 56 -3.30 -17.55 -1.08
N LEU A 57 -2.13 -16.95 -0.88
CA LEU A 57 -1.70 -15.85 -1.74
C LEU A 57 -1.53 -16.34 -3.17
N SER A 58 -0.95 -17.51 -3.35
CA SER A 58 -0.73 -18.04 -4.68
C SER A 58 -2.04 -18.31 -5.38
N LYS A 59 -3.01 -18.86 -4.68
CA LYS A 59 -4.32 -19.14 -5.25
C LYS A 59 -5.02 -17.86 -5.71
N GLY A 60 -4.90 -16.80 -4.93
CA GLY A 60 -5.56 -15.53 -5.25
C GLY A 60 -4.71 -14.58 -6.04
N TRP A 61 -3.55 -15.01 -6.52
CA TRP A 61 -2.60 -14.06 -7.12
C TRP A 61 -3.21 -13.29 -8.29
N GLY A 62 -3.99 -13.95 -9.13
CA GLY A 62 -4.59 -13.28 -10.28
C GLY A 62 -5.58 -12.19 -9.89
N GLN A 63 -6.11 -12.23 -8.67
CA GLN A 63 -7.00 -11.18 -8.19
C GLN A 63 -6.23 -10.06 -7.49
N VAL A 64 -5.01 -10.34 -7.07
CA VAL A 64 -4.19 -9.36 -6.36
C VAL A 64 -3.30 -8.58 -7.33
N ALA A 65 -2.74 -9.27 -8.31
CA ALA A 65 -1.73 -8.68 -9.21
C ALA A 65 -2.29 -8.55 -10.61
N THR A 66 -2.14 -7.35 -11.17
CA THR A 66 -2.56 -7.05 -12.54
C THR A 66 -1.39 -6.42 -13.28
N PRO A 67 -1.00 -6.93 -14.45
CA PRO A 67 0.05 -6.28 -15.23
C PRO A 67 -0.47 -4.99 -15.84
N LEU A 68 0.21 -3.90 -15.59
CA LEU A 68 -0.17 -2.59 -16.11
C LEU A 68 1.04 -1.93 -16.73
N SER A 69 0.79 -1.04 -17.68
CA SER A 69 1.86 -0.29 -18.31
C SER A 69 2.35 0.79 -17.36
N VAL A 70 3.64 0.79 -17.07
CA VAL A 70 4.27 1.75 -16.15
C VAL A 70 5.44 2.38 -16.86
N GLU A 71 5.56 3.71 -16.78
CA GLU A 71 6.69 4.42 -17.33
C GLU A 71 7.95 4.10 -16.56
N THR A 72 8.99 3.74 -17.29
CA THR A 72 10.30 3.49 -16.68
C THR A 72 11.35 4.29 -17.46
N THR A 73 12.57 4.32 -16.94
CA THR A 73 13.65 5.00 -17.64
C THR A 73 13.91 4.41 -19.02
N GLY A 74 13.57 3.14 -19.21
CA GLY A 74 13.71 2.49 -20.50
C GLY A 74 12.45 2.52 -21.35
N GLY A 75 11.46 3.35 -20.99
CA GLY A 75 10.19 3.42 -21.68
C GLY A 75 9.11 2.62 -20.95
N PRO A 76 7.91 2.56 -21.52
CA PRO A 76 6.81 1.84 -20.86
C PRO A 76 7.11 0.34 -20.75
N GLN A 77 6.80 -0.23 -19.61
CA GLN A 77 6.93 -1.66 -19.37
C GLN A 77 5.69 -2.15 -18.66
N ARG A 78 5.35 -3.41 -18.90
CA ARG A 78 4.24 -4.02 -18.16
C ARG A 78 4.79 -4.63 -16.89
N LEU A 79 4.33 -4.11 -15.77
CA LEU A 79 4.77 -4.56 -14.46
C LEU A 79 3.56 -4.98 -13.64
N ASN A 80 3.74 -5.98 -12.80
CA ASN A 80 2.66 -6.41 -11.92
C ASN A 80 2.39 -5.36 -10.86
N CYS A 81 1.14 -4.94 -10.78
CA CYS A 81 0.70 -3.93 -9.83
C CYS A 81 -0.45 -4.47 -8.99
N ALA A 82 -0.61 -3.88 -7.83
CA ALA A 82 -1.73 -4.21 -6.94
C ALA A 82 -2.40 -2.93 -6.51
N ASN A 83 -3.73 -2.96 -6.41
CA ASN A 83 -4.44 -1.83 -5.83
C ASN A 83 -4.27 -1.88 -4.30
N THR A 84 -4.90 -0.93 -3.60
CA THR A 84 -4.69 -0.84 -2.16
C THR A 84 -5.06 -2.11 -1.43
N GLU A 85 -6.18 -2.72 -1.79
CA GLU A 85 -6.61 -3.95 -1.14
C GLU A 85 -5.61 -5.08 -1.38
N GLY A 86 -5.20 -5.25 -2.63
CA GLY A 86 -4.22 -6.28 -2.97
C GLY A 86 -2.87 -6.02 -2.31
N LEU A 87 -2.51 -4.74 -2.23
CA LEU A 87 -1.27 -4.35 -1.57
C LEU A 87 -1.27 -4.79 -0.11
N PHE A 88 -2.37 -4.54 0.60
CA PHE A 88 -2.47 -4.94 2.00
C PHE A 88 -2.38 -6.46 2.15
N ARG A 89 -2.97 -7.18 1.21
CA ARG A 89 -2.88 -8.65 1.25
C ARG A 89 -1.44 -9.12 1.10
N ILE A 90 -0.70 -8.50 0.18
CA ILE A 90 0.70 -8.86 -0.04
C ILE A 90 1.53 -8.56 1.20
N ILE A 91 1.32 -7.40 1.80
CA ILE A 91 2.08 -6.99 2.97
C ILE A 91 1.90 -7.97 4.12
N GLN A 92 0.70 -8.51 4.28
CA GLN A 92 0.45 -9.48 5.33
C GLN A 92 1.26 -10.75 5.17
N SER A 93 1.69 -11.05 3.95
CA SER A 93 2.49 -12.25 3.69
C SER A 93 3.99 -12.01 3.84
N ILE A 94 4.41 -10.78 4.08
CA ILE A 94 5.83 -10.45 4.20
C ILE A 94 6.29 -10.68 5.63
N PRO A 95 7.21 -11.63 5.85
CA PRO A 95 7.67 -11.92 7.22
C PRO A 95 8.77 -11.01 7.72
N SER A 96 9.21 -10.05 6.90
CA SER A 96 10.32 -9.19 7.26
C SER A 96 9.97 -8.31 8.46
N PRO A 97 10.90 -8.11 9.40
CA PRO A 97 10.68 -7.17 10.50
C PRO A 97 10.41 -5.76 10.04
N LYS A 98 10.88 -5.38 8.87
CA LYS A 98 10.62 -4.04 8.34
C LYS A 98 9.16 -3.83 8.01
N ALA A 99 8.39 -4.90 7.83
CA ALA A 99 6.97 -4.78 7.58
C ALA A 99 6.15 -4.63 8.86
N GLU A 100 6.76 -4.88 10.03
CA GLU A 100 6.03 -4.84 11.29
C GLU A 100 5.39 -3.49 11.59
N PRO A 101 6.10 -2.36 11.41
CA PRO A 101 5.43 -1.07 11.65
C PRO A 101 4.20 -0.87 10.79
N PHE A 102 4.24 -1.35 9.54
CA PHE A 102 3.09 -1.26 8.67
C PHE A 102 1.94 -2.12 9.19
N LYS A 103 2.26 -3.34 9.61
CA LYS A 103 1.23 -4.24 10.12
C LYS A 103 0.57 -3.67 11.37
N ARG A 104 1.36 -3.04 12.23
CA ARG A 104 0.81 -2.41 13.43
C ARG A 104 -0.06 -1.22 13.08
N TRP A 105 0.36 -0.45 12.07
CA TRP A 105 -0.43 0.67 11.61
C TRP A 105 -1.77 0.20 11.06
N LEU A 106 -1.77 -0.88 10.28
CA LEU A 106 -3.02 -1.44 9.76
C LEU A 106 -3.94 -1.89 10.89
N ALA A 107 -3.37 -2.53 11.91
CA ALA A 107 -4.17 -2.97 13.05
C ALA A 107 -4.80 -1.78 13.76
N ARG A 108 -4.06 -0.69 13.91
CA ARG A 108 -4.60 0.51 14.54
C ARG A 108 -5.71 1.13 13.71
N VAL A 109 -5.51 1.24 12.40
CA VAL A 109 -6.53 1.79 11.53
C VAL A 109 -7.79 0.96 11.58
N GLY A 110 -7.65 -0.37 11.58
CA GLY A 110 -8.79 -1.25 11.71
C GLY A 110 -9.53 -1.07 13.02
N TYR A 111 -8.80 -0.93 14.11
CA TYR A 111 -9.39 -0.70 15.41
C TYR A 111 -10.16 0.62 15.43
N GLU A 112 -9.55 1.68 14.91
CA GLU A 112 -10.20 2.98 14.87
C GLU A 112 -11.46 2.94 14.01
N ARG A 113 -11.41 2.22 12.90
CA ARG A 113 -12.56 2.12 12.03
C ARG A 113 -13.73 1.42 12.72
N ILE A 114 -13.41 0.36 13.47
CA ILE A 114 -14.44 -0.35 14.23
C ILE A 114 -15.08 0.58 15.26
N GLN A 115 -14.25 1.37 15.95
CA GLN A 115 -14.77 2.32 16.92
C GLN A 115 -15.69 3.37 16.26
N GLU A 116 -15.35 3.82 15.07
CA GLU A 116 -16.18 4.78 14.35
C GLU A 116 -17.53 4.18 13.97
N ILE A 117 -17.55 2.89 13.69
CA ILE A 117 -18.82 2.23 13.39
C ILE A 117 -19.70 2.23 14.63
N GLU A 118 -19.12 2.04 15.81
CA GLU A 118 -19.86 2.05 17.06
C GLU A 118 -20.19 3.45 17.52
N ASP A 119 -19.36 4.43 17.18
CA ASP A 119 -19.56 5.83 17.57
C ASP A 119 -19.27 6.70 16.35
N PRO A 120 -20.28 6.96 15.50
CA PRO A 120 -20.04 7.71 14.27
C PRO A 120 -19.47 9.12 14.47
N GLU A 121 -19.62 9.70 15.65
CA GLU A 121 -19.02 11.01 15.89
C GLU A 121 -17.51 11.00 15.74
N LEU A 122 -16.89 9.87 16.03
CA LEU A 122 -15.45 9.76 15.88
C LEU A 122 -15.03 9.94 14.43
N ALA A 123 -15.83 9.44 13.48
CA ALA A 123 -15.53 9.62 12.07
C ALA A 123 -15.58 11.10 11.70
N THR A 124 -16.55 11.85 12.25
CA THR A 124 -16.66 13.27 11.98
C THR A 124 -15.43 14.01 12.51
N LYS A 125 -14.97 13.66 13.69
CA LYS A 125 -13.79 14.28 14.26
C LYS A 125 -12.55 14.00 13.43
N ARG A 126 -12.42 12.77 12.94
CA ARG A 126 -11.29 12.40 12.09
C ARG A 126 -11.30 13.20 10.78
N THR A 127 -12.46 13.32 10.17
CA THR A 127 -12.60 14.06 8.92
C THR A 127 -12.23 15.52 9.10
N ARG A 128 -12.69 16.11 10.20
CA ARG A 128 -12.39 17.51 10.49
C ARG A 128 -10.90 17.71 10.67
N ALA A 129 -10.25 16.80 11.38
CA ALA A 129 -8.82 16.88 11.59
C ALA A 129 -8.05 16.78 10.28
N LEU A 130 -8.50 15.91 9.37
CA LEU A 130 -7.86 15.78 8.06
C LEU A 130 -7.99 17.06 7.26
N TYR A 131 -9.17 17.66 7.27
CA TYR A 131 -9.37 18.92 6.55
C TYR A 131 -8.47 20.02 7.11
N LYS A 132 -8.37 20.09 8.42
CA LYS A 132 -7.49 21.07 9.03
C LYS A 132 -6.04 20.86 8.63
N ALA A 133 -5.59 19.61 8.64
CA ALA A 133 -4.21 19.29 8.29
C ALA A 133 -3.92 19.67 6.84
N LYS A 134 -4.95 19.64 5.98
CA LYS A 134 -4.77 20.00 4.58
C LYS A 134 -5.03 21.46 4.31
N GLY A 135 -5.32 22.25 5.34
CA GLY A 135 -5.52 23.68 5.18
C GLY A 135 -6.92 24.11 4.84
N TYR A 136 -7.88 23.22 4.90
CA TYR A 136 -9.27 23.57 4.64
C TYR A 136 -9.90 24.20 5.87
N SER A 137 -10.90 25.03 5.62
CA SER A 137 -11.65 25.68 6.69
C SER A 137 -12.58 24.67 7.36
N ASP A 138 -12.85 24.92 8.64
CA ASP A 138 -13.85 24.13 9.38
C ASP A 138 -15.26 24.54 9.02
N ASP A 139 -15.44 25.67 8.39
CA ASP A 139 -16.78 26.18 8.07
C ASP A 139 -17.38 25.54 6.81
#